data_0a3db5d67d91e35aab38c5b9f6bfa62c
#
_entry.id   0a3db5d67d91e35aab38c5b9f6bfa62c
#
_cell.length_a   1.000
_cell.length_b   1.000
_cell.length_c   1.000
_cell.angle_alpha   90.00
_cell.angle_beta   90.00
_cell.angle_gamma   90.00
#
_symmetry.space_group_name_H-M   'P 1'
#
loop_
_entity.id
_entity.type
_entity.pdbx_description
1 polymer ?
#
loop_
_entity_poly.entity_id
_entity_poly.type
_entity_poly.pdbx_seq_one_letter_code
_entity_poly.pdbx_strand_id
1 'polypeptide(L)'
;MDLKKVENREDSHVTLEDALERTGFGKFNYGLIVLTGGILGCVFLETVSINFVLPVAECDLNLSTQDKGILSGVGFIGIIVSSHLWGFLADTKGRKTVIVPTLIIAFCITIVSSFAKSFWFLVFLRFLNGFL
;
A
#
# COMPACT_ATOMS: atom_id res chain seq x y z
N MET A 1 27.41 48.23 -9.46
CA MET A 1 26.90 46.84 -9.53
C MET A 1 26.45 46.50 -8.12
N ASP A 2 25.11 46.54 -7.92
CA ASP A 2 24.51 46.63 -6.58
C ASP A 2 24.58 45.32 -5.82
N LEU A 3 25.44 45.23 -4.82
CA LEU A 3 25.54 44.10 -3.90
C LEU A 3 24.22 43.86 -3.13
N LYS A 4 23.43 44.91 -2.90
CA LYS A 4 22.06 44.81 -2.33
C LYS A 4 21.07 44.03 -3.19
N LYS A 5 21.30 43.95 -4.50
CA LYS A 5 20.41 43.20 -5.42
C LYS A 5 20.72 41.70 -5.49
N VAL A 6 21.95 41.34 -5.06
CA VAL A 6 22.38 39.94 -4.96
C VAL A 6 21.91 39.35 -3.60
N GLU A 7 22.04 40.13 -2.52
CA GLU A 7 21.60 39.75 -1.17
C GLU A 7 20.08 39.48 -1.10
N ASN A 8 19.28 40.26 -1.86
CA ASN A 8 17.82 40.07 -1.95
C ASN A 8 17.41 38.86 -2.81
N ARG A 9 18.33 38.13 -3.44
CA ARG A 9 18.03 36.89 -4.18
C ARG A 9 18.31 35.63 -3.36
N GLU A 10 19.12 35.72 -2.31
CA GLU A 10 19.42 34.59 -1.43
C GLU A 10 18.32 34.35 -0.39
N ASP A 11 17.55 35.40 -0.04
CA ASP A 11 16.45 35.30 0.93
C ASP A 11 15.12 34.76 0.37
N SER A 12 15.06 34.37 -0.91
CA SER A 12 13.86 33.80 -1.52
C SER A 12 13.82 32.26 -1.47
N HIS A 13 14.53 31.63 -0.54
CA HIS A 13 14.25 30.25 -0.21
C HIS A 13 12.93 30.21 0.55
N VAL A 14 11.83 30.16 -0.21
CA VAL A 14 10.51 29.84 0.34
C VAL A 14 10.66 28.52 1.07
N THR A 15 10.62 28.58 2.40
CA THR A 15 10.67 27.36 3.19
C THR A 15 9.48 26.47 2.82
N LEU A 16 9.65 25.15 2.92
CA LEU A 16 8.58 24.18 2.63
C LEU A 16 7.31 24.53 3.42
N GLU A 17 7.48 25.04 4.64
CA GLU A 17 6.40 25.49 5.52
C GLU A 17 5.63 26.69 4.93
N ASP A 18 6.32 27.67 4.38
CA ASP A 18 5.73 28.86 3.73
C ASP A 18 4.94 28.46 2.47
N ALA A 19 5.45 27.48 1.71
CA ALA A 19 4.73 26.94 0.56
C ALA A 19 3.49 26.14 0.97
N LEU A 20 3.55 25.38 2.05
CA LEU A 20 2.43 24.62 2.62
C LEU A 20 1.36 25.58 3.19
N GLU A 21 1.76 26.63 3.89
CA GLU A 21 0.86 27.62 4.46
C GLU A 21 0.09 28.41 3.38
N ARG A 22 0.76 28.74 2.25
CA ARG A 22 0.16 29.38 1.07
C ARG A 22 -0.83 28.47 0.33
N THR A 23 -0.65 27.14 0.40
CA THR A 23 -1.56 26.17 -0.26
C THR A 23 -2.91 26.11 0.44
N GLY A 24 -3.00 26.48 1.72
CA GLY A 24 -4.22 26.51 2.50
C GLY A 24 -4.94 25.16 2.63
N PHE A 25 -5.78 25.01 3.63
CA PHE A 25 -6.65 23.85 3.81
C PHE A 25 -7.92 24.02 2.95
N GLY A 26 -7.88 23.57 1.70
CA GLY A 26 -9.01 23.64 0.77
C GLY A 26 -9.79 22.32 0.64
N LYS A 27 -10.90 22.35 -0.08
CA LYS A 27 -11.74 21.17 -0.39
C LYS A 27 -10.96 20.04 -1.02
N PHE A 28 -9.88 20.35 -1.74
CA PHE A 28 -8.96 19.37 -2.34
C PHE A 28 -8.24 18.53 -1.28
N ASN A 29 -7.77 19.15 -0.19
CA ASN A 29 -7.09 18.46 0.90
C ASN A 29 -8.02 17.49 1.64
N TYR A 30 -9.28 17.89 1.85
CA TYR A 30 -10.29 16.98 2.42
C TYR A 30 -10.54 15.77 1.49
N GLY A 31 -10.68 15.99 0.18
CA GLY A 31 -10.82 14.92 -0.78
C GLY A 31 -9.62 13.96 -0.77
N LEU A 32 -8.40 14.49 -0.66
CA LEU A 32 -7.18 13.71 -0.57
C LEU A 32 -7.13 12.86 0.71
N ILE A 33 -7.49 13.45 1.85
CA ILE A 33 -7.52 12.74 3.15
C ILE A 33 -8.53 11.59 3.11
N VAL A 34 -9.74 11.84 2.61
CA VAL A 34 -10.78 10.81 2.49
C VAL A 34 -10.34 9.68 1.54
N LEU A 35 -9.75 10.03 0.40
CA LEU A 35 -9.24 9.05 -0.56
C LEU A 35 -8.13 8.20 0.05
N THR A 36 -7.14 8.83 0.67
CA THR A 36 -6.00 8.13 1.30
C THR A 36 -6.46 7.28 2.48
N GLY A 37 -7.34 7.83 3.32
CA GLY A 37 -7.95 7.09 4.42
C GLY A 37 -8.77 5.89 3.95
N GLY A 38 -9.51 6.03 2.85
CA GLY A 38 -10.25 4.94 2.22
C GLY A 38 -9.32 3.83 1.72
N ILE A 39 -8.25 4.18 1.02
CA ILE A 39 -7.25 3.20 0.54
C ILE A 39 -6.60 2.46 1.72
N LEU A 40 -6.14 3.19 2.75
CA LEU A 40 -5.57 2.60 3.95
C LEU A 40 -6.56 1.67 4.66
N GLY A 41 -7.83 2.08 4.75
CA GLY A 41 -8.90 1.25 5.32
C GLY A 41 -9.09 -0.05 4.54
N CYS A 42 -9.10 0.00 3.22
CA CYS A 42 -9.20 -1.20 2.38
C CYS A 42 -8.01 -2.15 2.57
N VAL A 43 -6.78 -1.63 2.61
CA VAL A 43 -5.56 -2.44 2.86
C VAL A 43 -5.61 -3.08 4.25
N PHE A 44 -6.06 -2.33 5.25
CA PHE A 44 -6.21 -2.85 6.60
C PHE A 44 -7.26 -3.96 6.67
N LEU A 45 -8.43 -3.77 6.06
CA LEU A 45 -9.49 -4.78 5.99
C LEU A 45 -9.02 -6.04 5.26
N GLU A 46 -8.26 -5.91 4.17
CA GLU A 46 -7.64 -7.04 3.46
C GLU A 46 -6.71 -7.83 4.39
N THR A 47 -5.86 -7.14 5.15
CA THR A 47 -4.93 -7.78 6.10
C THR A 47 -5.67 -8.48 7.24
N VAL A 48 -6.73 -7.88 7.76
CA VAL A 48 -7.54 -8.45 8.86
C VAL A 48 -8.44 -9.59 8.35
N SER A 49 -8.85 -9.57 7.09
CA SER A 49 -9.73 -10.59 6.50
C SER A 49 -9.21 -12.01 6.65
N ILE A 50 -7.88 -12.20 6.68
CA ILE A 50 -7.26 -13.52 6.87
C ILE A 50 -7.71 -14.18 8.18
N ASN A 51 -7.91 -13.39 9.24
CA ASN A 51 -8.34 -13.90 10.53
C ASN A 51 -9.76 -14.48 10.50
N PHE A 52 -10.59 -14.02 9.56
CA PHE A 52 -11.93 -14.57 9.34
C PHE A 52 -11.94 -15.75 8.36
N VAL A 53 -11.05 -15.73 7.37
CA VAL A 53 -10.91 -16.82 6.39
C VAL A 53 -10.28 -18.05 7.03
N LEU A 54 -9.35 -17.87 7.97
CA LEU A 54 -8.59 -18.94 8.60
C LEU A 54 -9.49 -20.02 9.27
N PRO A 55 -10.47 -19.67 10.12
CA PRO A 55 -11.35 -20.66 10.74
C PRO A 55 -12.21 -21.43 9.73
N VAL A 56 -12.66 -20.76 8.67
CA VAL A 56 -13.47 -21.40 7.62
C VAL A 56 -12.60 -22.35 6.78
N ALA A 57 -11.42 -21.91 6.39
CA ALA A 57 -10.47 -22.72 5.65
C ALA A 57 -9.96 -23.94 6.45
N GLU A 58 -9.92 -23.85 7.77
CA GLU A 58 -9.57 -24.97 8.65
C GLU A 58 -10.49 -26.16 8.48
N CYS A 59 -11.80 -25.91 8.43
CA CYS A 59 -12.80 -26.97 8.26
C CYS A 59 -12.75 -27.61 6.86
N ASP A 60 -12.50 -26.79 5.83
CA ASP A 60 -12.52 -27.28 4.43
C ASP A 60 -11.21 -27.96 4.00
N LEU A 61 -10.08 -27.47 4.50
CA LEU A 61 -8.75 -27.91 4.08
C LEU A 61 -8.02 -28.75 5.15
N ASN A 62 -8.65 -29.04 6.31
CA ASN A 62 -8.03 -29.75 7.44
C ASN A 62 -6.66 -29.18 7.84
N LEU A 63 -6.60 -27.85 8.01
CA LEU A 63 -5.35 -27.14 8.25
C LEU A 63 -4.77 -27.44 9.63
N SER A 64 -3.48 -27.77 9.66
CA SER A 64 -2.69 -27.84 10.90
C SER A 64 -2.48 -26.44 11.49
N THR A 65 -2.17 -26.36 12.78
CA THR A 65 -1.79 -25.08 13.44
C THR A 65 -0.57 -24.44 12.78
N GLN A 66 0.36 -25.25 12.26
CA GLN A 66 1.51 -24.77 11.50
C GLN A 66 1.10 -24.15 10.17
N ASP A 67 0.16 -24.77 9.45
CA ASP A 67 -0.33 -24.28 8.16
C ASP A 67 -1.02 -22.90 8.31
N LYS A 68 -1.75 -22.72 9.39
CA LYS A 68 -2.37 -21.41 9.75
C LYS A 68 -1.29 -20.34 9.98
N GLY A 69 -0.22 -20.68 10.68
CA GLY A 69 0.92 -19.80 10.91
C GLY A 69 1.60 -19.39 9.59
N ILE A 70 1.82 -20.34 8.70
CA ILE A 70 2.39 -20.11 7.36
C ILE A 70 1.48 -19.20 6.54
N LEU A 71 0.19 -19.47 6.50
CA LEU A 71 -0.78 -18.71 5.72
C LEU A 71 -0.89 -17.25 6.20
N SER A 72 -0.84 -17.03 7.52
CA SER A 72 -0.81 -15.68 8.10
C SER A 72 0.51 -14.96 7.86
N GLY A 73 1.64 -15.65 8.00
CA GLY A 73 2.97 -15.06 7.91
C GLY A 73 3.42 -14.75 6.48
N VAL A 74 2.98 -15.54 5.52
CA VAL A 74 3.44 -15.45 4.12
C VAL A 74 3.13 -14.10 3.48
N GLY A 75 1.98 -13.50 3.81
CA GLY A 75 1.62 -12.17 3.34
C GLY A 75 2.59 -11.10 3.83
N PHE A 76 2.99 -11.14 5.09
CA PHE A 76 3.97 -10.20 5.65
C PHE A 76 5.36 -10.36 5.02
N ILE A 77 5.76 -11.58 4.71
CA ILE A 77 7.02 -11.84 3.97
C ILE A 77 6.94 -11.18 2.59
N GLY A 78 5.82 -11.30 1.89
CA GLY A 78 5.57 -10.59 0.63
C GLY A 78 5.77 -9.08 0.76
N ILE A 79 5.16 -8.45 1.76
CA ILE A 79 5.27 -7.01 2.03
C ILE A 79 6.73 -6.60 2.28
N ILE A 80 7.47 -7.34 3.11
CA ILE A 80 8.87 -7.04 3.44
C ILE A 80 9.75 -7.08 2.19
N VAL A 81 9.60 -8.12 1.37
CA VAL A 81 10.40 -8.30 0.15
C VAL A 81 10.07 -7.24 -0.89
N SER A 82 8.79 -6.88 -1.03
CA SER A 82 8.32 -5.96 -2.06
C SER A 82 8.52 -4.48 -1.72
N SER A 83 8.58 -4.14 -0.43
CA SER A 83 8.62 -2.73 0.02
C SER A 83 9.75 -1.92 -0.62
N HIS A 84 10.94 -2.50 -0.75
CA HIS A 84 12.08 -1.85 -1.40
C HIS A 84 11.88 -1.66 -2.90
N LEU A 85 11.32 -2.67 -3.58
CA LEU A 85 11.08 -2.63 -5.02
C LEU A 85 10.02 -1.59 -5.38
N TRP A 86 8.89 -1.59 -4.66
CA TRP A 86 7.80 -0.66 -4.91
C TRP A 86 8.15 0.77 -4.49
N GLY A 87 8.93 0.94 -3.41
CA GLY A 87 9.46 2.25 -3.01
C GLY A 87 10.31 2.86 -4.12
N PHE A 88 11.30 2.13 -4.61
CA PHE A 88 12.15 2.58 -5.72
C PHE A 88 11.35 2.86 -7.00
N LEU A 89 10.39 2.02 -7.34
CA LEU A 89 9.57 2.18 -8.52
C LEU A 89 8.64 3.40 -8.42
N ALA A 90 8.08 3.65 -7.25
CA ALA A 90 7.21 4.80 -6.99
C ALA A 90 7.97 6.13 -7.05
N ASP A 91 9.22 6.15 -6.61
CA ASP A 91 10.05 7.35 -6.65
C ASP A 91 10.59 7.65 -8.07
N THR A 92 10.81 6.61 -8.89
CA THR A 92 11.31 6.78 -10.26
C THR A 92 10.22 7.04 -11.30
N LYS A 93 9.08 6.34 -11.23
CA LYS A 93 7.99 6.43 -12.22
C LYS A 93 6.81 7.30 -11.78
N GLY A 94 6.84 7.76 -10.54
CA GLY A 94 5.76 8.53 -9.94
C GLY A 94 4.73 7.65 -9.24
N ARG A 95 4.33 8.05 -8.05
CA ARG A 95 3.47 7.30 -7.12
C ARG A 95 2.11 6.93 -7.74
N LYS A 96 1.48 7.85 -8.47
CA LYS A 96 0.17 7.59 -9.10
C LYS A 96 0.24 6.47 -10.14
N THR A 97 1.30 6.45 -10.96
CA THR A 97 1.48 5.47 -12.04
C THR A 97 1.70 4.06 -11.51
N VAL A 98 2.18 3.94 -10.28
CA VAL A 98 2.44 2.66 -9.63
C VAL A 98 1.23 2.19 -8.82
N ILE A 99 0.60 3.07 -8.04
CA ILE A 99 -0.51 2.70 -7.13
C ILE A 99 -1.74 2.19 -7.90
N VAL A 100 -2.12 2.83 -8.99
CA VAL A 100 -3.35 2.46 -9.72
C VAL A 100 -3.29 1.04 -10.28
N PRO A 101 -2.26 0.64 -11.05
CA PRO A 101 -2.19 -0.72 -11.58
C PRO A 101 -2.01 -1.77 -10.48
N THR A 102 -1.25 -1.49 -9.42
CA THR A 102 -1.09 -2.44 -8.31
C THR A 102 -2.41 -2.72 -7.60
N LEU A 103 -3.24 -1.70 -7.36
CA LEU A 103 -4.57 -1.88 -6.77
C LEU A 103 -5.48 -2.74 -7.66
N ILE A 104 -5.45 -2.54 -8.99
CA ILE A 104 -6.25 -3.34 -9.92
C ILE A 104 -5.80 -4.80 -9.90
N ILE A 105 -4.49 -5.04 -9.93
CA ILE A 105 -3.94 -6.40 -9.90
C ILE A 105 -4.25 -7.08 -8.56
N ALA A 106 -4.08 -6.38 -7.43
CA ALA A 106 -4.42 -6.89 -6.10
C ALA A 106 -5.90 -7.28 -6.01
N PHE A 107 -6.80 -6.45 -6.56
CA PHE A 107 -8.23 -6.76 -6.62
C PHE A 107 -8.50 -8.05 -7.41
N CYS A 108 -7.88 -8.21 -8.58
CA CYS A 108 -8.02 -9.43 -9.37
C CYS A 108 -7.50 -10.68 -8.62
N ILE A 109 -6.35 -10.57 -7.95
CA ILE A 109 -5.77 -11.66 -7.16
C ILE A 109 -6.68 -12.03 -6.00
N THR A 110 -7.27 -11.05 -5.32
CA THR A 110 -8.21 -11.30 -4.22
C THR A 110 -9.43 -12.06 -4.69
N ILE A 111 -10.01 -11.69 -5.86
CA ILE A 111 -11.11 -12.46 -6.46
C ILE A 111 -10.70 -13.90 -6.74
N VAL A 112 -9.55 -14.11 -7.38
CA VAL A 112 -9.04 -15.45 -7.68
C VAL A 112 -8.79 -16.24 -6.41
N SER A 113 -8.28 -15.61 -5.36
CA SER A 113 -8.05 -16.23 -4.04
C SER A 113 -9.34 -16.76 -3.40
N SER A 114 -10.48 -16.10 -3.68
CA SER A 114 -11.79 -16.56 -3.18
C SER A 114 -12.22 -17.92 -3.76
N PHE A 115 -11.70 -18.31 -4.91
CA PHE A 115 -11.98 -19.60 -5.55
C PHE A 115 -10.91 -20.67 -5.28
N ALA A 116 -9.92 -20.36 -4.46
CA ALA A 116 -8.83 -21.28 -4.17
C ALA A 116 -9.31 -22.49 -3.34
N LYS A 117 -9.20 -23.69 -3.91
CA LYS A 117 -9.53 -24.97 -3.27
C LYS A 117 -8.32 -25.73 -2.73
N SER A 118 -7.11 -25.22 -2.99
CA SER A 118 -5.87 -25.87 -2.58
C SER A 118 -5.09 -24.97 -1.63
N PHE A 119 -4.57 -25.54 -0.54
CA PHE A 119 -3.77 -24.81 0.45
C PHE A 119 -2.55 -24.12 -0.19
N TRP A 120 -1.75 -24.82 -0.95
CA TRP A 120 -0.55 -24.25 -1.58
C TRP A 120 -0.87 -23.13 -2.58
N PHE A 121 -1.99 -23.26 -3.29
CA PHE A 121 -2.45 -22.20 -4.19
C PHE A 121 -2.89 -20.97 -3.42
N LEU A 122 -3.58 -21.15 -2.29
CA LEU A 122 -3.96 -20.06 -1.40
C LEU A 122 -2.73 -19.33 -0.82
N VAL A 123 -1.73 -20.08 -0.36
CA VAL A 123 -0.45 -19.53 0.15
C VAL A 123 0.25 -18.69 -0.92
N PHE A 124 0.32 -19.20 -2.15
CA PHE A 124 0.93 -18.45 -3.26
C PHE A 124 0.20 -17.17 -3.59
N LEU A 125 -1.13 -17.19 -3.64
CA LEU A 125 -1.95 -15.99 -3.88
C LEU A 125 -1.83 -14.97 -2.75
N ARG A 126 -1.72 -15.41 -1.50
CA ARG A 126 -1.47 -14.55 -0.35
C ARG A 126 -0.09 -13.90 -0.39
N PHE A 127 0.92 -14.66 -0.80
CA PHE A 127 2.24 -14.09 -1.03
C PHE A 127 2.21 -13.01 -2.12
N LEU A 128 1.56 -13.29 -3.25
CA LEU A 128 1.40 -12.34 -4.35
C LEU A 128 0.64 -11.08 -3.91
N ASN A 129 -0.41 -11.23 -3.11
CA ASN A 129 -1.18 -10.09 -2.60
C ASN A 129 -0.35 -9.23 -1.63
N GLY A 130 0.45 -9.86 -0.77
CA GLY A 130 1.41 -9.14 0.08
C GLY A 130 2.57 -8.52 -0.69
N PHE A 131 2.92 -9.09 -1.86
CA PHE A 131 3.99 -8.55 -2.71
C PHE A 131 3.55 -7.31 -3.50
N LEU A 132 2.28 -7.11 -3.78
CA LEU A 132 1.71 -5.96 -4.51
C LEU A 132 1.40 -4.79 -3.61
#